data_28e78f7dce61e0e960ab1463307d7d04
#
_entry.id   28e78f7dce61e0e960ab1463307d7d04
#
_cell.length_a   1.000
_cell.length_b   1.000
_cell.length_c   1.000
_cell.angle_alpha   90.00
_cell.angle_beta   90.00
_cell.angle_gamma   90.00
#
_symmetry.space_group_name_H-M   'P 1'
#
loop_
_entity.id
_entity.type
_entity.pdbx_description
1 polymer ?
#
loop_
_entity_poly.entity_id
_entity_poly.type
_entity_poly.pdbx_seq_one_letter_code
_entity_poly.pdbx_strand_id
1 'polypeptide(L)'
;AGDTNEGAAGEDHLNLPLATGTLKVAGTADQIKTVANNGTITLSLDEKVTNKLAKLGDTASNGRDGANGLTGKDGLNDKTLTEKVNALRNGEAGTVIYTDDAGERLVKANDGKWYHKDDLKADGTPKTADENNGTAPKAVDNPQARVVNPNGDAKAPTTLSNIADGKVAEGSKDAVNGGQLNTVKSDLATALGGGAKVENGVFTGPTYNITKDDGSNTKEEVKNVGDAISKLDGRINNANTTLAN
;
A
#
# COMPACT_ATOMS: atom_id res chain seq x y z
N ALA A 1 63.12 -8.94 -22.31
CA ALA A 1 62.43 -7.99 -23.08
C ALA A 1 61.21 -7.54 -22.29
N GLY A 2 61.41 -6.46 -21.66
CA GLY A 2 60.42 -5.94 -20.77
C GLY A 2 59.45 -4.99 -21.45
N ASP A 3 58.79 -4.31 -20.67
CA ASP A 3 57.93 -3.22 -20.89
C ASP A 3 58.49 -2.23 -21.88
N THR A 4 57.64 -1.71 -22.78
CA THR A 4 57.98 -0.75 -23.81
C THR A 4 58.22 0.68 -23.29
N ASN A 5 58.39 0.88 -22.02
CA ASN A 5 58.89 2.12 -21.46
C ASN A 5 60.41 2.17 -21.64
N GLU A 6 60.83 2.39 -22.83
CA GLU A 6 62.16 2.94 -23.06
C GLU A 6 62.17 4.36 -22.47
N GLY A 7 62.96 4.53 -21.40
CA GLY A 7 63.13 5.84 -20.82
C GLY A 7 63.51 6.87 -21.88
N ALA A 8 63.02 8.08 -21.72
CA ALA A 8 63.38 9.20 -22.62
C ALA A 8 64.90 9.33 -22.65
N ALA A 9 65.45 9.67 -23.80
CA ALA A 9 66.91 9.84 -23.99
C ALA A 9 67.46 10.82 -22.94
N GLY A 10 68.22 10.26 -21.97
CA GLY A 10 68.77 11.04 -20.86
C GLY A 10 68.42 10.49 -19.47
N GLU A 11 67.61 9.46 -19.34
CA GLU A 11 67.39 8.78 -18.08
C GLU A 11 68.46 7.73 -17.80
N ASP A 12 68.92 7.67 -16.56
CA ASP A 12 69.98 6.75 -16.08
C ASP A 12 69.51 5.29 -16.27
N HIS A 13 70.01 4.64 -17.30
CA HIS A 13 69.96 3.19 -17.43
C HIS A 13 70.88 2.58 -16.38
N LEU A 14 70.34 1.93 -15.39
CA LEU A 14 71.12 1.19 -14.38
C LEU A 14 71.85 0.01 -15.06
N ASN A 15 73.08 0.22 -15.49
CA ASN A 15 73.99 -0.86 -15.89
C ASN A 15 74.46 -1.61 -14.64
N LEU A 16 73.82 -2.70 -14.33
CA LEU A 16 74.27 -3.62 -13.29
C LEU A 16 75.34 -4.55 -13.83
N PRO A 17 76.60 -4.46 -13.40
CA PRO A 17 77.62 -5.44 -13.75
C PRO A 17 77.21 -6.80 -13.22
N LEU A 18 76.87 -7.75 -14.09
CA LEU A 18 76.40 -9.10 -13.76
C LEU A 18 77.33 -9.90 -12.84
N ALA A 19 78.61 -9.51 -12.74
CA ALA A 19 79.57 -10.20 -11.89
C ALA A 19 79.62 -9.74 -10.40
N THR A 20 79.17 -8.51 -10.12
CA THR A 20 79.26 -7.92 -8.77
C THR A 20 78.05 -7.12 -8.33
N GLY A 21 77.06 -6.94 -9.21
CA GLY A 21 75.88 -6.17 -8.92
C GLY A 21 74.71 -7.03 -8.44
N THR A 22 73.91 -6.52 -7.54
CA THR A 22 72.65 -7.15 -7.08
C THR A 22 71.48 -6.38 -7.64
N LEU A 23 70.62 -7.06 -8.45
CA LEU A 23 69.35 -6.48 -8.88
C LEU A 23 68.36 -6.58 -7.71
N LYS A 24 67.97 -5.44 -7.18
CA LYS A 24 66.92 -5.37 -6.16
C LYS A 24 65.59 -5.00 -6.82
N VAL A 25 64.68 -5.94 -6.82
CA VAL A 25 63.27 -5.70 -7.23
C VAL A 25 62.42 -5.67 -5.95
N ALA A 26 61.80 -4.54 -5.68
CA ALA A 26 60.98 -4.35 -4.51
C ALA A 26 59.55 -3.92 -4.95
N GLY A 27 58.57 -4.63 -4.45
CA GLY A 27 57.18 -4.22 -4.56
C GLY A 27 56.81 -3.13 -3.53
N THR A 28 55.82 -2.33 -3.85
CA THR A 28 55.24 -1.38 -2.89
C THR A 28 54.57 -2.16 -1.74
N ALA A 29 54.86 -1.79 -0.52
CA ALA A 29 54.32 -2.46 0.68
C ALA A 29 52.78 -2.48 0.62
N ASP A 30 52.15 -3.58 0.98
CA ASP A 30 50.72 -3.82 1.00
C ASP A 30 50.03 -3.73 -0.37
N GLN A 31 50.79 -3.64 -1.47
CA GLN A 31 50.22 -3.56 -2.84
C GLN A 31 50.79 -4.65 -3.76
N ILE A 32 52.13 -4.78 -3.83
CA ILE A 32 52.80 -5.74 -4.70
C ILE A 32 53.71 -6.60 -3.88
N LYS A 33 53.55 -7.90 -3.97
CA LYS A 33 54.42 -8.92 -3.36
C LYS A 33 55.45 -9.39 -4.41
N THR A 34 56.71 -9.37 -4.04
CA THR A 34 57.79 -9.86 -4.88
C THR A 34 58.42 -11.11 -4.25
N VAL A 35 58.51 -12.18 -5.01
CA VAL A 35 59.15 -13.44 -4.57
C VAL A 35 60.19 -13.84 -5.60
N ALA A 36 61.42 -14.06 -5.14
CA ALA A 36 62.52 -14.60 -5.96
C ALA A 36 62.77 -16.07 -5.62
N ASN A 37 62.70 -16.94 -6.64
CA ASN A 37 62.98 -18.37 -6.45
C ASN A 37 63.55 -18.94 -7.76
N ASN A 38 64.64 -19.72 -7.64
CA ASN A 38 65.28 -20.39 -8.74
C ASN A 38 65.53 -19.52 -10.00
N GLY A 39 66.06 -18.34 -9.82
CA GLY A 39 66.34 -17.44 -10.94
C GLY A 39 65.13 -16.73 -11.53
N THR A 40 63.98 -16.91 -10.95
CA THR A 40 62.73 -16.25 -11.36
C THR A 40 62.28 -15.27 -10.29
N ILE A 41 61.87 -14.07 -10.71
CA ILE A 41 61.22 -13.07 -9.86
C ILE A 41 59.74 -13.05 -10.22
N THR A 42 58.90 -13.39 -9.29
CA THR A 42 57.43 -13.34 -9.44
C THR A 42 56.92 -12.10 -8.74
N LEU A 43 56.16 -11.29 -9.48
CA LEU A 43 55.36 -10.18 -8.91
C LEU A 43 53.89 -10.57 -8.86
N SER A 44 53.29 -10.36 -7.71
CA SER A 44 51.86 -10.61 -7.53
C SER A 44 51.24 -9.48 -6.72
N LEU A 45 49.92 -9.33 -6.83
CA LEU A 45 49.20 -8.44 -5.93
C LEU A 45 49.28 -8.95 -4.50
N ASP A 46 49.47 -8.06 -3.55
CA ASP A 46 49.37 -8.40 -2.13
C ASP A 46 47.99 -8.92 -1.76
N GLU A 47 47.88 -9.78 -0.77
CA GLU A 47 46.64 -10.33 -0.26
C GLU A 47 45.61 -9.23 0.11
N LYS A 48 46.07 -8.12 0.63
CA LYS A 48 45.22 -6.99 0.97
C LYS A 48 44.54 -6.39 -0.26
N VAL A 49 45.25 -6.30 -1.40
CA VAL A 49 44.71 -5.81 -2.65
C VAL A 49 43.78 -6.83 -3.28
N THR A 50 44.19 -8.10 -3.29
CA THR A 50 43.40 -9.21 -3.82
C THR A 50 42.07 -9.34 -3.09
N ASN A 51 42.06 -9.24 -1.76
CA ASN A 51 40.87 -9.30 -0.95
C ASN A 51 39.96 -8.09 -1.15
N LYS A 52 40.51 -6.90 -1.37
CA LYS A 52 39.70 -5.71 -1.76
C LYS A 52 39.07 -5.88 -3.12
N LEU A 53 39.81 -6.43 -4.06
CA LEU A 53 39.32 -6.64 -5.44
C LEU A 53 38.24 -7.73 -5.49
N ALA A 54 38.39 -8.81 -4.70
CA ALA A 54 37.38 -9.84 -4.56
C ALA A 54 36.06 -9.27 -4.00
N LYS A 55 36.16 -8.46 -2.95
CA LYS A 55 34.98 -7.77 -2.40
C LYS A 55 34.32 -6.82 -3.41
N LEU A 56 35.10 -6.19 -4.26
CA LEU A 56 34.58 -5.33 -5.33
C LEU A 56 33.88 -6.16 -6.41
N GLY A 57 34.43 -7.33 -6.76
CA GLY A 57 33.84 -8.28 -7.70
C GLY A 57 32.49 -8.80 -7.22
N ASP A 58 32.41 -9.21 -5.96
CA ASP A 58 31.16 -9.65 -5.35
C ASP A 58 30.09 -8.56 -5.33
N THR A 59 30.52 -7.32 -5.06
CA THR A 59 29.60 -6.16 -5.08
C THR A 59 29.13 -5.83 -6.50
N ALA A 60 29.98 -6.02 -7.49
CA ALA A 60 29.63 -5.77 -8.90
C ALA A 60 28.74 -6.88 -9.48
N SER A 61 28.93 -8.14 -9.03
CA SER A 61 28.09 -9.28 -9.46
C SER A 61 26.63 -9.15 -9.04
N ASN A 62 26.36 -8.42 -7.97
CA ASN A 62 25.02 -8.27 -7.43
C ASN A 62 24.21 -7.12 -8.07
N GLY A 63 24.58 -6.71 -9.28
CA GLY A 63 23.80 -5.76 -10.06
C GLY A 63 23.59 -4.43 -9.36
N ARG A 64 24.60 -3.99 -8.61
CA ARG A 64 24.50 -2.75 -7.95
C ARG A 64 24.23 -1.63 -8.89
N ASP A 65 23.08 -1.15 -8.81
CA ASP A 65 22.73 -0.02 -9.56
C ASP A 65 23.49 1.15 -9.14
N GLY A 66 24.25 1.64 -10.00
CA GLY A 66 24.80 2.88 -10.10
C GLY A 66 25.11 3.70 -8.85
N ALA A 67 25.61 4.86 -9.06
CA ALA A 67 26.19 5.76 -8.09
C ALA A 67 25.36 6.10 -6.84
N ASN A 68 24.06 5.80 -6.88
CA ASN A 68 23.14 6.01 -5.79
C ASN A 68 22.85 4.74 -5.02
N GLY A 69 23.62 3.69 -5.23
CA GLY A 69 23.48 2.46 -4.48
C GLY A 69 23.53 2.74 -3.00
N LEU A 70 22.49 2.40 -2.35
CA LEU A 70 22.41 2.41 -0.90
C LEU A 70 23.56 1.59 -0.37
N THR A 71 24.33 2.18 0.51
CA THR A 71 25.45 1.49 1.17
C THR A 71 24.92 0.23 1.83
N GLY A 72 25.65 -0.87 1.65
CA GLY A 72 25.16 -2.22 1.88
C GLY A 72 24.51 -2.53 3.22
N LYS A 73 24.59 -1.65 4.21
CA LYS A 73 23.94 -1.86 5.49
C LYS A 73 22.47 -1.46 5.48
N ASP A 74 22.12 -0.50 4.66
CA ASP A 74 20.77 0.05 4.56
C ASP A 74 20.17 -0.17 3.16
N GLY A 75 20.92 -0.80 2.26
CA GLY A 75 20.47 -1.18 0.94
C GLY A 75 19.40 -2.25 1.01
N LEU A 76 18.27 -1.98 0.43
CA LEU A 76 17.31 -3.02 0.11
C LEU A 76 17.97 -3.91 -0.95
N ASN A 77 18.39 -5.13 -0.58
CA ASN A 77 18.75 -6.11 -1.57
C ASN A 77 17.53 -6.48 -2.41
N ASP A 78 17.74 -7.00 -3.60
CA ASP A 78 16.64 -7.33 -4.52
C ASP A 78 15.59 -8.24 -3.86
N LYS A 79 16.02 -9.16 -3.01
CA LYS A 79 15.12 -10.04 -2.28
C LYS A 79 14.23 -9.25 -1.31
N THR A 80 14.80 -8.35 -0.52
CA THR A 80 14.03 -7.52 0.44
C THR A 80 13.08 -6.56 -0.28
N LEU A 81 13.52 -5.97 -1.39
CA LEU A 81 12.67 -5.11 -2.20
C LEU A 81 11.53 -5.90 -2.83
N THR A 82 11.84 -7.05 -3.41
CA THR A 82 10.84 -7.95 -3.98
C THR A 82 9.83 -8.40 -2.93
N GLU A 83 10.27 -8.78 -1.74
CA GLU A 83 9.39 -9.15 -0.63
C GLU A 83 8.46 -8.00 -0.23
N LYS A 84 8.98 -6.77 -0.10
CA LYS A 84 8.16 -5.59 0.23
C LYS A 84 7.17 -5.23 -0.88
N VAL A 85 7.58 -5.30 -2.14
CA VAL A 85 6.69 -5.05 -3.29
C VAL A 85 5.62 -6.13 -3.38
N ASN A 86 5.96 -7.39 -3.16
CA ASN A 86 5.00 -8.48 -3.12
C ASN A 86 4.02 -8.32 -1.95
N ALA A 87 4.49 -7.93 -0.76
CA ALA A 87 3.63 -7.67 0.38
C ALA A 87 2.61 -6.56 0.07
N LEU A 88 3.01 -5.48 -0.59
CA LEU A 88 2.09 -4.44 -1.05
C LEU A 88 1.10 -4.96 -2.09
N ARG A 89 1.58 -5.68 -3.10
CA ARG A 89 0.76 -6.25 -4.17
C ARG A 89 -0.25 -7.26 -3.66
N ASN A 90 0.14 -8.08 -2.70
CA ASN A 90 -0.68 -9.14 -2.12
C ASN A 90 -1.56 -8.63 -0.96
N GLY A 91 -1.56 -7.33 -0.66
CA GLY A 91 -2.36 -6.77 0.43
C GLY A 91 -1.87 -7.13 1.84
N GLU A 92 -0.64 -7.61 1.97
CA GLU A 92 -0.02 -7.86 3.27
C GLU A 92 0.48 -6.59 3.95
N ALA A 93 0.71 -5.56 3.17
CA ALA A 93 1.16 -4.24 3.62
C ALA A 93 0.40 -3.13 2.89
N GLY A 94 0.58 -1.89 3.35
CA GLY A 94 -0.06 -0.71 2.76
C GLY A 94 -1.35 -0.31 3.46
N THR A 95 -2.02 0.70 2.91
CA THR A 95 -3.26 1.27 3.46
C THR A 95 -4.52 0.49 3.08
N VAL A 96 -4.42 -0.37 2.05
CA VAL A 96 -5.49 -1.28 1.64
C VAL A 96 -4.97 -2.71 1.77
N ILE A 97 -5.70 -3.54 2.46
CA ILE A 97 -5.40 -4.96 2.65
C ILE A 97 -6.61 -5.80 2.25
N TYR A 98 -6.40 -7.10 2.11
CA TYR A 98 -7.48 -8.06 1.91
C TYR A 98 -7.79 -8.80 3.21
N THR A 99 -9.08 -8.97 3.49
CA THR A 99 -9.57 -9.63 4.71
C THR A 99 -10.69 -10.61 4.37
N ASP A 100 -11.00 -11.48 5.31
CA ASP A 100 -12.27 -12.20 5.35
C ASP A 100 -13.42 -11.30 5.83
N ASP A 101 -14.61 -11.85 5.96
CA ASP A 101 -15.82 -11.14 6.43
C ASP A 101 -15.69 -10.65 7.88
N ALA A 102 -14.89 -11.32 8.71
CA ALA A 102 -14.61 -10.94 10.07
C ALA A 102 -13.55 -9.81 10.21
N GLY A 103 -12.93 -9.43 9.09
CA GLY A 103 -11.87 -8.43 9.04
C GLY A 103 -10.49 -8.98 9.38
N GLU A 104 -10.32 -10.31 9.42
CA GLU A 104 -9.02 -10.94 9.58
C GLU A 104 -8.23 -10.85 8.29
N ARG A 105 -6.96 -10.48 8.42
CA ARG A 105 -6.07 -10.27 7.27
C ARG A 105 -5.80 -11.56 6.52
N LEU A 106 -5.87 -11.47 5.19
CA LEU A 106 -5.56 -12.56 4.27
C LEU A 106 -4.28 -12.28 3.51
N VAL A 107 -3.62 -13.36 3.12
CA VAL A 107 -2.41 -13.37 2.29
C VAL A 107 -2.68 -14.21 1.04
N LYS A 108 -2.21 -13.72 -0.10
CA LYS A 108 -2.32 -14.48 -1.34
C LYS A 108 -1.21 -15.52 -1.41
N ALA A 109 -1.58 -16.79 -1.43
CA ALA A 109 -0.66 -17.91 -1.51
C ALA A 109 -0.11 -18.13 -2.95
N ASN A 110 0.87 -19.01 -3.07
CA ASN A 110 1.50 -19.34 -4.35
C ASN A 110 0.54 -20.04 -5.34
N ASP A 111 -0.54 -20.63 -4.85
CA ASP A 111 -1.62 -21.21 -5.66
C ASP A 111 -2.62 -20.17 -6.20
N GLY A 112 -2.40 -18.90 -5.88
CA GLY A 112 -3.22 -17.77 -6.30
C GLY A 112 -4.48 -17.54 -5.47
N LYS A 113 -4.72 -18.33 -4.44
CA LYS A 113 -5.88 -18.22 -3.54
C LYS A 113 -5.51 -17.44 -2.27
N TRP A 114 -6.53 -17.07 -1.47
CA TRP A 114 -6.37 -16.29 -0.27
C TRP A 114 -6.54 -17.14 0.97
N TYR A 115 -5.63 -16.97 1.95
CA TYR A 115 -5.60 -17.72 3.20
C TYR A 115 -5.24 -16.80 4.36
N HIS A 116 -5.53 -17.22 5.58
CA HIS A 116 -4.92 -16.63 6.76
C HIS A 116 -3.42 -16.92 6.79
N LYS A 117 -2.64 -15.99 7.31
CA LYS A 117 -1.17 -16.13 7.32
C LYS A 117 -0.70 -17.40 8.04
N ASP A 118 -1.36 -17.75 9.13
CA ASP A 118 -1.03 -18.92 9.95
C ASP A 118 -1.31 -20.25 9.22
N ASP A 119 -2.08 -20.22 8.16
CA ASP A 119 -2.37 -21.35 7.29
C ASP A 119 -1.30 -21.59 6.21
N LEU A 120 -0.34 -20.68 6.10
CA LEU A 120 0.73 -20.74 5.10
C LEU A 120 2.07 -21.14 5.72
N LYS A 121 2.89 -21.83 4.93
CA LYS A 121 4.31 -22.04 5.19
C LYS A 121 5.11 -20.78 4.90
N ALA A 122 6.37 -20.76 5.33
CA ALA A 122 7.28 -19.64 5.09
C ALA A 122 7.55 -19.38 3.59
N ASP A 123 7.38 -20.39 2.75
CA ASP A 123 7.52 -20.31 1.29
C ASP A 123 6.25 -19.82 0.58
N GLY A 124 5.17 -19.54 1.31
CA GLY A 124 3.90 -19.08 0.76
C GLY A 124 2.99 -20.18 0.22
N THR A 125 3.31 -21.44 0.47
CA THR A 125 2.42 -22.57 0.13
C THR A 125 1.44 -22.86 1.28
N PRO A 126 0.20 -23.27 1.01
CA PRO A 126 -0.70 -23.72 2.06
C PRO A 126 -0.15 -24.93 2.83
N LYS A 127 -0.36 -24.95 4.13
CA LYS A 127 -0.03 -26.11 4.96
C LYS A 127 -0.87 -27.32 4.57
N THR A 128 -0.34 -28.51 4.82
CA THR A 128 -1.11 -29.76 4.73
C THR A 128 -1.96 -29.97 5.99
N ALA A 129 -2.86 -30.93 5.99
CA ALA A 129 -3.63 -31.28 7.17
C ALA A 129 -2.74 -31.65 8.37
N ASP A 130 -1.69 -32.44 8.13
CA ASP A 130 -0.75 -32.87 9.18
C ASP A 130 0.02 -31.68 9.79
N GLU A 131 0.30 -30.65 8.98
CA GLU A 131 1.00 -29.44 9.40
C GLU A 131 0.05 -28.42 10.06
N ASN A 132 -1.24 -28.65 9.99
CA ASN A 132 -2.30 -27.75 10.49
C ASN A 132 -3.31 -28.47 11.39
N ASN A 133 -2.80 -29.14 12.41
CA ASN A 133 -3.60 -29.82 13.45
C ASN A 133 -4.70 -30.77 12.89
N GLY A 134 -4.39 -31.48 11.84
CA GLY A 134 -5.28 -32.48 11.23
C GLY A 134 -6.32 -31.92 10.27
N THR A 135 -6.31 -30.61 10.00
CA THR A 135 -7.27 -29.97 9.09
C THR A 135 -6.55 -29.17 8.02
N ALA A 136 -6.79 -29.49 6.75
CA ALA A 136 -6.24 -28.70 5.66
C ALA A 136 -6.86 -27.29 5.64
N PRO A 137 -6.07 -26.21 5.50
CA PRO A 137 -6.55 -24.85 5.37
C PRO A 137 -7.54 -24.69 4.21
N LYS A 138 -8.57 -23.89 4.43
CA LYS A 138 -9.49 -23.51 3.37
C LYS A 138 -9.17 -22.13 2.83
N ALA A 139 -9.14 -22.00 1.52
CA ALA A 139 -9.07 -20.71 0.87
C ALA A 139 -10.34 -19.88 1.16
N VAL A 140 -10.17 -18.58 1.25
CA VAL A 140 -11.26 -17.60 1.32
C VAL A 140 -11.59 -17.15 -0.11
N ASP A 141 -12.81 -17.46 -0.57
CA ASP A 141 -13.18 -17.26 -1.97
C ASP A 141 -13.46 -15.80 -2.34
N ASN A 142 -13.95 -14.99 -1.41
CA ASN A 142 -14.35 -13.61 -1.65
C ASN A 142 -13.65 -12.64 -0.68
N PRO A 143 -12.35 -12.40 -0.86
CA PRO A 143 -11.62 -11.48 -0.01
C PRO A 143 -12.15 -10.05 -0.18
N GLN A 144 -12.34 -9.34 0.94
CA GLN A 144 -12.74 -7.95 0.95
C GLN A 144 -11.53 -7.01 0.99
N ALA A 145 -11.52 -5.99 0.16
CA ALA A 145 -10.54 -4.92 0.27
C ALA A 145 -10.94 -3.97 1.40
N ARG A 146 -10.08 -3.78 2.39
CA ARG A 146 -10.30 -2.88 3.52
C ARG A 146 -9.19 -1.85 3.64
N VAL A 147 -9.59 -0.62 3.93
CA VAL A 147 -8.65 0.44 4.32
C VAL A 147 -8.31 0.23 5.79
N VAL A 148 -7.03 0.20 6.11
CA VAL A 148 -6.57 0.15 7.50
C VAL A 148 -6.49 1.55 8.09
N ASN A 149 -6.76 1.69 9.38
CA ASN A 149 -6.56 2.94 10.10
C ASN A 149 -5.05 3.24 10.27
N PRO A 150 -4.65 4.43 10.75
CA PRO A 150 -3.25 4.78 10.94
C PRO A 150 -2.47 3.85 11.88
N ASN A 151 -3.17 3.09 12.73
CA ASN A 151 -2.55 2.10 13.62
C ASN A 151 -2.40 0.71 12.98
N GLY A 152 -2.80 0.56 11.70
CA GLY A 152 -2.72 -0.71 10.97
C GLY A 152 -3.87 -1.68 11.24
N ASP A 153 -4.95 -1.23 11.89
CA ASP A 153 -6.11 -2.04 12.21
C ASP A 153 -7.16 -1.95 11.09
N ALA A 154 -7.59 -3.08 10.59
CA ALA A 154 -8.63 -3.21 9.55
C ALA A 154 -10.05 -3.34 10.14
N LYS A 155 -10.19 -3.52 11.45
CA LYS A 155 -11.48 -3.66 12.14
C LYS A 155 -11.99 -2.33 12.69
N ALA A 156 -11.08 -1.39 12.99
CA ALA A 156 -11.44 -0.05 13.43
C ALA A 156 -11.66 0.87 12.22
N PRO A 157 -12.80 1.59 12.16
CA PRO A 157 -13.11 2.48 11.05
C PRO A 157 -12.07 3.60 10.88
N THR A 158 -11.83 3.99 9.62
CA THR A 158 -11.05 5.17 9.27
C THR A 158 -11.83 6.05 8.30
N THR A 159 -11.54 7.34 8.32
CA THR A 159 -12.14 8.28 7.37
C THR A 159 -11.36 8.24 6.06
N LEU A 160 -12.08 8.06 4.95
CA LEU A 160 -11.55 8.24 3.61
C LEU A 160 -11.98 9.62 3.09
N SER A 161 -11.01 10.50 2.91
CA SER A 161 -11.23 11.90 2.53
C SER A 161 -10.71 12.18 1.13
N ASN A 162 -11.00 13.39 0.61
CA ASN A 162 -10.56 13.86 -0.71
C ASN A 162 -11.10 13.00 -1.86
N ILE A 163 -12.36 12.56 -1.73
CA ILE A 163 -13.08 11.81 -2.74
C ILE A 163 -13.85 12.82 -3.61
N ALA A 164 -13.59 12.84 -4.91
CA ALA A 164 -14.37 13.59 -5.88
C ALA A 164 -15.81 13.07 -5.97
N ASP A 165 -16.72 13.86 -6.56
CA ASP A 165 -18.09 13.43 -6.78
C ASP A 165 -18.13 12.20 -7.69
N GLY A 166 -18.74 11.14 -7.20
CA GLY A 166 -18.98 9.93 -7.96
C GLY A 166 -20.18 10.08 -8.88
N LYS A 167 -20.23 9.30 -9.94
CA LYS A 167 -21.39 9.24 -10.82
C LYS A 167 -22.58 8.61 -10.07
N VAL A 168 -23.64 9.36 -9.89
CA VAL A 168 -24.89 8.85 -9.30
C VAL A 168 -25.85 8.50 -10.43
N ALA A 169 -25.84 7.23 -10.87
CA ALA A 169 -26.70 6.70 -11.92
C ALA A 169 -26.84 5.19 -11.75
N GLU A 170 -27.82 4.60 -12.42
CA GLU A 170 -28.00 3.14 -12.46
C GLU A 170 -26.71 2.44 -12.94
N GLY A 171 -26.30 1.40 -12.23
CA GLY A 171 -25.11 0.60 -12.54
C GLY A 171 -23.77 1.27 -12.18
N SER A 172 -23.77 2.48 -11.59
CA SER A 172 -22.54 3.11 -11.11
C SER A 172 -21.90 2.28 -10.02
N LYS A 173 -20.56 2.26 -10.02
CA LYS A 173 -19.71 1.65 -8.98
C LYS A 173 -18.84 2.69 -8.29
N ASP A 174 -19.08 3.95 -8.53
CA ASP A 174 -18.32 5.04 -7.93
C ASP A 174 -18.72 5.24 -6.47
N ALA A 175 -17.77 5.63 -5.63
CA ALA A 175 -18.06 6.09 -4.29
C ALA A 175 -18.80 7.42 -4.33
N VAL A 176 -19.74 7.60 -3.40
CA VAL A 176 -20.47 8.87 -3.21
C VAL A 176 -19.89 9.56 -1.98
N ASN A 177 -19.58 10.85 -2.09
CA ASN A 177 -19.09 11.65 -0.97
C ASN A 177 -20.21 12.34 -0.17
N GLY A 178 -19.85 12.91 0.98
CA GLY A 178 -20.80 13.57 1.87
C GLY A 178 -21.50 14.78 1.26
N GLY A 179 -20.89 15.48 0.29
CA GLY A 179 -21.47 16.61 -0.42
C GLY A 179 -22.66 16.17 -1.26
N GLN A 180 -22.51 15.11 -2.03
CA GLN A 180 -23.59 14.54 -2.85
C GLN A 180 -24.78 14.07 -1.99
N LEU A 181 -24.50 13.43 -0.85
CA LEU A 181 -25.55 13.03 0.09
C LEU A 181 -26.26 14.25 0.71
N ASN A 182 -25.55 15.34 0.99
CA ASN A 182 -26.16 16.57 1.49
C ASN A 182 -27.09 17.22 0.44
N THR A 183 -26.72 17.17 -0.84
CA THR A 183 -27.60 17.63 -1.93
C THR A 183 -28.89 16.84 -1.96
N VAL A 184 -28.86 15.52 -1.88
CA VAL A 184 -30.07 14.68 -1.83
C VAL A 184 -30.95 15.03 -0.63
N LYS A 185 -30.37 15.28 0.55
CA LYS A 185 -31.14 15.73 1.73
C LYS A 185 -31.82 17.08 1.47
N SER A 186 -31.14 18.01 0.82
CA SER A 186 -31.68 19.35 0.51
C SER A 186 -32.85 19.27 -0.50
N ASP A 187 -32.68 18.44 -1.52
CA ASP A 187 -33.72 18.20 -2.52
C ASP A 187 -34.97 17.55 -1.90
N LEU A 188 -34.76 16.60 -0.98
CA LEU A 188 -35.80 15.96 -0.22
C LEU A 188 -36.55 16.98 0.68
N ALA A 189 -35.82 17.85 1.37
CA ALA A 189 -36.42 18.91 2.18
C ALA A 189 -37.29 19.85 1.32
N THR A 190 -36.79 20.23 0.15
CA THR A 190 -37.54 21.03 -0.82
C THR A 190 -38.81 20.33 -1.31
N ALA A 191 -38.68 19.05 -1.64
CA ALA A 191 -39.83 18.25 -2.13
C ALA A 191 -40.92 18.06 -1.07
N LEU A 192 -40.53 17.91 0.20
CA LEU A 192 -41.48 17.75 1.31
C LEU A 192 -42.17 19.06 1.69
N GLY A 193 -41.54 20.21 1.51
CA GLY A 193 -42.06 21.48 1.96
C GLY A 193 -42.30 21.52 3.48
N GLY A 194 -43.35 22.26 3.93
CA GLY A 194 -43.74 22.29 5.36
C GLY A 194 -42.62 22.77 6.32
N GLY A 195 -41.69 23.58 5.82
CA GLY A 195 -40.53 24.04 6.61
C GLY A 195 -39.43 22.99 6.82
N ALA A 196 -39.48 21.88 6.08
CA ALA A 196 -38.35 20.94 6.05
C ALA A 196 -37.09 21.63 5.56
N LYS A 197 -35.92 21.36 6.19
CA LYS A 197 -34.64 21.98 5.88
C LYS A 197 -33.46 21.14 6.23
N VAL A 198 -32.31 21.49 5.68
CA VAL A 198 -31.00 20.93 6.09
C VAL A 198 -30.14 22.09 6.59
N GLU A 199 -29.73 22.02 7.83
CA GLU A 199 -28.80 22.99 8.44
C GLU A 199 -27.63 22.25 9.08
N ASN A 200 -26.41 22.66 8.77
CA ASN A 200 -25.19 22.01 9.26
C ASN A 200 -25.18 20.48 9.06
N GLY A 201 -25.69 20.01 7.92
CA GLY A 201 -25.79 18.57 7.61
C GLY A 201 -26.91 17.82 8.33
N VAL A 202 -27.66 18.48 9.20
CA VAL A 202 -28.80 17.90 9.93
C VAL A 202 -30.09 18.16 9.17
N PHE A 203 -30.82 17.10 8.84
CA PHE A 203 -32.14 17.20 8.22
C PHE A 203 -33.19 17.39 9.32
N THR A 204 -34.03 18.43 9.14
CA THR A 204 -35.24 18.66 9.94
C THR A 204 -36.42 18.37 9.05
N GLY A 205 -37.31 17.47 9.48
CA GLY A 205 -38.51 17.09 8.75
C GLY A 205 -39.59 18.21 8.67
N PRO A 206 -40.61 18.02 7.87
CA PRO A 206 -41.69 18.99 7.70
C PRO A 206 -42.59 19.11 8.92
N THR A 207 -43.25 20.23 9.04
CA THR A 207 -44.39 20.48 9.94
C THR A 207 -45.50 21.08 9.18
N TYR A 208 -46.63 20.36 9.05
CA TYR A 208 -47.84 20.85 8.38
C TYR A 208 -48.86 21.28 9.40
N ASN A 209 -49.39 22.46 9.24
CA ASN A 209 -50.46 23.00 10.13
C ASN A 209 -51.82 22.72 9.50
N ILE A 210 -52.49 21.69 9.98
CA ILE A 210 -53.80 21.26 9.49
C ILE A 210 -54.87 21.78 10.48
N THR A 211 -55.94 22.39 9.95
CA THR A 211 -57.08 22.83 10.76
C THR A 211 -57.76 21.58 11.34
N LYS A 212 -58.03 21.61 12.64
CA LYS A 212 -58.76 20.53 13.33
C LYS A 212 -60.19 20.41 12.81
N ASP A 213 -60.74 19.19 12.90
CA ASP A 213 -62.10 18.85 12.52
C ASP A 213 -63.06 18.91 13.72
N ASP A 214 -62.86 19.84 14.62
CA ASP A 214 -63.64 20.04 15.87
C ASP A 214 -64.47 21.32 15.86
N GLY A 215 -64.52 22.00 14.74
CA GLY A 215 -65.19 23.29 14.59
C GLY A 215 -64.48 24.50 15.21
N SER A 216 -63.34 24.29 15.85
CA SER A 216 -62.63 25.37 16.56
C SER A 216 -61.82 26.29 15.68
N ASN A 217 -61.61 26.00 14.39
CA ASN A 217 -60.70 26.68 13.49
C ASN A 217 -59.21 26.70 13.99
N THR A 218 -58.89 25.95 15.04
CA THR A 218 -57.51 25.80 15.49
C THR A 218 -56.74 24.84 14.59
N LYS A 219 -55.41 25.02 14.57
CA LYS A 219 -54.52 24.14 13.79
C LYS A 219 -53.82 23.14 14.71
N GLU A 220 -53.58 21.98 14.16
CA GLU A 220 -52.69 20.98 14.76
C GLU A 220 -51.47 20.76 13.85
N GLU A 221 -50.35 20.44 14.47
CA GLU A 221 -49.12 20.12 13.75
C GLU A 221 -49.08 18.64 13.35
N VAL A 222 -48.73 18.39 12.11
CA VAL A 222 -48.53 17.04 11.59
C VAL A 222 -47.11 16.97 10.98
N LYS A 223 -46.38 15.93 11.33
CA LYS A 223 -44.93 15.83 11.06
C LYS A 223 -44.57 15.02 9.82
N ASN A 224 -45.53 14.49 9.10
CA ASN A 224 -45.30 13.78 7.84
C ASN A 224 -46.44 13.96 6.84
N VAL A 225 -46.15 13.73 5.58
CA VAL A 225 -47.08 13.92 4.47
C VAL A 225 -48.29 12.99 4.56
N GLY A 226 -48.07 11.73 4.95
CA GLY A 226 -49.11 10.72 5.03
C GLY A 226 -50.21 11.11 6.02
N ASP A 227 -49.82 11.51 7.22
CA ASP A 227 -50.76 11.96 8.26
C ASP A 227 -51.45 13.25 7.86
N ALA A 228 -50.75 14.19 7.18
CA ALA A 228 -51.34 15.41 6.69
C ALA A 228 -52.46 15.12 5.65
N ILE A 229 -52.21 14.22 4.71
CA ILE A 229 -53.18 13.78 3.72
C ILE A 229 -54.35 13.08 4.39
N SER A 230 -54.10 12.13 5.31
CA SER A 230 -55.17 11.41 6.02
C SER A 230 -56.09 12.34 6.81
N LYS A 231 -55.55 13.38 7.46
CA LYS A 231 -56.32 14.36 8.20
C LYS A 231 -57.17 15.24 7.25
N LEU A 232 -56.61 15.64 6.10
CA LEU A 232 -57.35 16.40 5.08
C LEU A 232 -58.48 15.57 4.48
N ASP A 233 -58.23 14.29 4.17
CA ASP A 233 -59.21 13.36 3.64
C ASP A 233 -60.37 13.16 4.64
N GLY A 234 -60.06 12.95 5.93
CA GLY A 234 -61.06 12.85 6.96
C GLY A 234 -61.94 14.08 7.09
N ARG A 235 -61.36 15.28 7.04
CA ARG A 235 -62.10 16.53 7.05
C ARG A 235 -63.00 16.69 5.84
N ILE A 236 -62.53 16.33 4.64
CA ILE A 236 -63.34 16.38 3.40
C ILE A 236 -64.53 15.43 3.53
N ASN A 237 -64.34 14.23 4.01
CA ASN A 237 -65.39 13.25 4.20
C ASN A 237 -66.44 13.72 5.22
N ASN A 238 -66.03 14.32 6.35
CA ASN A 238 -66.93 14.86 7.35
C ASN A 238 -67.75 16.06 6.78
N ALA A 239 -67.07 16.96 6.05
CA ALA A 239 -67.77 18.06 5.39
C ALA A 239 -68.82 17.57 4.38
N ASN A 240 -68.48 16.58 3.54
CA ASN A 240 -69.39 15.99 2.57
C ASN A 240 -70.58 15.33 3.29
N THR A 241 -70.35 14.64 4.39
CA THR A 241 -71.44 14.03 5.20
C THR A 241 -72.38 15.08 5.79
N THR A 242 -71.80 16.18 6.29
CA THR A 242 -72.59 17.30 6.86
C THR A 242 -73.45 18.01 5.81
N LEU A 243 -72.89 18.15 4.59
CA LEU A 243 -73.62 18.79 3.47
C LEU A 243 -74.74 17.90 2.87
N ALA A 244 -74.65 16.59 3.04
CA ALA A 244 -75.60 15.62 2.50
C ALA A 244 -76.86 15.37 3.44
N ASN A 245 -76.76 15.86 4.70
CA ASN A 245 -77.84 15.78 5.68
C ASN A 245 -78.60 17.12 5.80
#